data_ac87c7cfe8a1ae7f9a070c81d911ecc8
#
_entry.id   ac87c7cfe8a1ae7f9a070c81d911ecc8
#
_cell.length_a   1.000
_cell.length_b   1.000
_cell.length_c   1.000
_cell.angle_alpha   90.00
_cell.angle_beta   90.00
_cell.angle_gamma   90.00
#
_symmetry.space_group_name_H-M   'P 1'
#
loop_
_entity.id
_entity.type
_entity.pdbx_description
1 polymer ?
#
loop_
_entity_poly.entity_id
_entity_poly.type
_entity_poly.pdbx_seq_one_letter_code
_entity_poly.pdbx_strand_id
1 'polypeptide(L)'
;LNKEPEIQRESKNFWQDAWSQLRRNKLAVVGMIGLILIIIMALVGPLISSHDYAEQDVDRRNLPAKIPVLDKIPFLPFDGVGADGKDAYKEAGVKENFWFGTDQLGRDLWSRTWQGAQVSLFIGVVAAALDIFIGVVYGAISGFFGGRTDDVMQRIIEIIASIPNLIVVILFVLIFEPSIWTIILAMAITGWIGMSRVAVSYTHLRAHETPEHL
;
A
#
# COMPACT_ATOMS: atom_id res chain seq x y z
N LEU A 1 -14.28 -54.03 18.82
CA LEU A 1 -14.73 -52.64 18.75
C LEU A 1 -13.49 -51.74 18.94
N ASN A 2 -12.80 -51.45 17.83
CA ASN A 2 -11.70 -50.49 17.82
C ASN A 2 -12.32 -49.08 17.92
N LYS A 3 -12.11 -48.41 19.03
CA LYS A 3 -12.32 -46.95 19.13
C LYS A 3 -11.19 -46.26 18.38
N GLU A 4 -11.51 -45.65 17.26
CA GLU A 4 -10.60 -44.71 16.62
C GLU A 4 -10.25 -43.60 17.61
N PRO A 5 -8.98 -43.19 17.73
CA PRO A 5 -8.59 -42.10 18.61
C PRO A 5 -9.24 -40.82 18.13
N GLU A 6 -10.15 -40.24 18.91
CA GLU A 6 -10.63 -38.88 18.73
C GLU A 6 -9.42 -37.94 18.74
N ILE A 7 -9.09 -37.42 17.59
CA ILE A 7 -8.09 -36.34 17.46
C ILE A 7 -8.74 -35.12 18.10
N GLN A 8 -8.54 -34.93 19.40
CA GLN A 8 -8.85 -33.65 20.08
C GLN A 8 -7.96 -32.58 19.47
N ARG A 9 -8.44 -31.89 18.44
CA ARG A 9 -7.84 -30.64 18.00
C ARG A 9 -8.13 -29.61 19.09
N GLU A 10 -7.08 -29.18 19.80
CA GLU A 10 -7.17 -28.03 20.71
C GLU A 10 -7.85 -26.89 19.93
N SER A 11 -8.93 -26.33 20.48
CA SER A 11 -9.63 -25.20 19.91
C SER A 11 -8.71 -23.96 19.97
N LYS A 12 -7.97 -23.74 18.91
CA LYS A 12 -7.10 -22.55 18.80
C LYS A 12 -7.99 -21.34 18.56
N ASN A 13 -7.70 -20.27 19.27
CA ASN A 13 -8.32 -18.99 19.00
C ASN A 13 -8.02 -18.55 17.56
N PHE A 14 -8.98 -17.94 16.86
CA PHE A 14 -8.84 -17.47 15.47
C PHE A 14 -7.49 -16.77 15.20
N TRP A 15 -7.06 -15.89 16.10
CA TRP A 15 -5.79 -15.17 15.98
C TRP A 15 -4.56 -16.07 16.13
N GLN A 16 -4.64 -17.07 16.98
CA GLN A 16 -3.56 -18.06 17.17
C GLN A 16 -3.41 -18.96 15.95
N ASP A 17 -4.52 -19.33 15.33
CA ASP A 17 -4.48 -20.14 14.11
C ASP A 17 -3.96 -19.33 12.92
N ALA A 18 -4.48 -18.11 12.72
CA ALA A 18 -3.99 -17.20 11.70
C ALA A 18 -2.48 -16.94 11.82
N TRP A 19 -1.99 -16.68 13.04
CA TRP A 19 -0.56 -16.49 13.28
C TRP A 19 0.28 -17.75 13.03
N SER A 20 -0.25 -18.91 13.43
CA SER A 20 0.44 -20.18 13.19
C SER A 20 0.56 -20.50 11.70
N GLN A 21 -0.50 -20.22 10.92
CA GLN A 21 -0.51 -20.40 9.47
C GLN A 21 0.44 -19.41 8.77
N LEU A 22 0.43 -18.15 9.18
CA LEU A 22 1.34 -17.12 8.66
C LEU A 22 2.82 -17.55 8.83
N ARG A 23 3.20 -17.99 10.04
CA ARG A 23 4.57 -18.43 10.33
C ARG A 23 5.01 -19.65 9.54
N ARG A 24 4.08 -20.50 9.14
CA ARG A 24 4.38 -21.70 8.32
C ARG A 24 4.68 -21.35 6.87
N ASN A 25 4.18 -20.21 6.38
CA ASN A 25 4.45 -19.73 5.04
C ASN A 25 5.64 -18.77 5.06
N LYS A 26 6.81 -19.26 4.63
CA LYS A 26 8.06 -18.48 4.62
C LYS A 26 7.95 -17.21 3.76
N LEU A 27 7.24 -17.29 2.62
CA LEU A 27 7.04 -16.15 1.74
C LEU A 27 6.19 -15.06 2.40
N ALA A 28 5.12 -15.46 3.12
CA ALA A 28 4.29 -14.52 3.88
C ALA A 28 5.07 -13.84 5.00
N VAL A 29 5.97 -14.56 5.69
CA VAL A 29 6.85 -13.96 6.71
C VAL A 29 7.79 -12.94 6.10
N VAL A 30 8.43 -13.27 4.96
CA VAL A 30 9.31 -12.32 4.25
C VAL A 30 8.54 -11.08 3.80
N GLY A 31 7.34 -11.25 3.23
CA GLY A 31 6.48 -10.13 2.85
C GLY A 31 6.07 -9.25 4.03
N MET A 32 5.72 -9.86 5.17
CA MET A 32 5.39 -9.13 6.40
C MET A 32 6.59 -8.32 6.93
N ILE A 33 7.78 -8.93 6.97
CA ILE A 33 9.00 -8.21 7.39
C ILE A 33 9.28 -7.05 6.43
N GLY A 34 9.18 -7.26 5.11
CA GLY A 34 9.37 -6.21 4.12
C GLY A 34 8.39 -5.05 4.32
N LEU A 35 7.11 -5.36 4.55
CA LEU A 35 6.09 -4.33 4.82
C LEU A 35 6.39 -3.54 6.09
N ILE A 36 6.77 -4.22 7.18
CA ILE A 36 7.15 -3.57 8.44
C ILE A 36 8.35 -2.65 8.23
N LEU A 37 9.37 -3.11 7.49
CA LEU A 37 10.54 -2.28 7.17
C LEU A 37 10.15 -1.03 6.37
N ILE A 38 9.28 -1.16 5.37
CA ILE A 38 8.79 -0.01 4.60
C ILE A 38 8.04 0.98 5.50
N ILE A 39 7.17 0.50 6.40
CA ILE A 39 6.46 1.35 7.34
C ILE A 39 7.43 2.09 8.27
N ILE A 40 8.40 1.37 8.84
CA ILE A 40 9.42 1.96 9.71
C ILE A 40 10.21 3.02 8.94
N MET A 41 10.67 2.69 7.73
CA MET A 41 11.44 3.62 6.89
C MET A 41 10.60 4.82 6.43
N ALA A 42 9.32 4.65 6.16
CA ALA A 42 8.41 5.76 5.87
C ALA A 42 8.32 6.73 7.06
N LEU A 43 8.29 6.23 8.29
CA LEU A 43 8.20 7.08 9.49
C LEU A 43 9.54 7.72 9.88
N VAL A 44 10.63 6.96 9.79
CA VAL A 44 11.95 7.35 10.28
C VAL A 44 12.82 7.94 9.17
N GLY A 45 12.65 7.49 7.94
CA GLY A 45 13.48 7.86 6.78
C GLY A 45 13.62 9.37 6.55
N PRO A 46 12.54 10.16 6.58
CA PRO A 46 12.63 11.61 6.45
C PRO A 46 13.39 12.28 7.61
N LEU A 47 13.34 11.68 8.81
CA LEU A 47 13.99 12.23 10.01
C LEU A 47 15.50 11.99 10.03
N ILE A 48 15.99 10.98 9.28
CA ILE A 48 17.42 10.66 9.21
C ILE A 48 18.14 11.63 8.26
N SER A 49 17.48 12.10 7.22
CA SER A 49 18.04 13.09 6.31
C SER A 49 18.05 14.47 6.96
N SER A 50 19.13 15.20 6.73
CA SER A 50 19.22 16.63 7.11
C SER A 50 18.58 17.57 6.08
N HIS A 51 18.04 17.01 4.98
CA HIS A 51 17.49 17.78 3.87
C HIS A 51 15.97 17.71 3.85
N ASP A 52 15.33 18.85 3.63
CA ASP A 52 13.87 18.92 3.44
C ASP A 52 13.50 18.34 2.05
N TYR A 53 12.39 17.58 1.99
CA TYR A 53 11.89 16.98 0.75
C TYR A 53 11.47 18.01 -0.31
N ALA A 54 11.16 19.24 0.09
CA ALA A 54 10.70 20.33 -0.76
C ALA A 54 11.82 21.33 -1.13
N GLU A 55 12.95 21.28 -0.42
CA GLU A 55 14.08 22.18 -0.67
C GLU A 55 14.63 22.01 -2.08
N GLN A 56 14.69 23.09 -2.85
CA GLN A 56 15.16 23.11 -4.23
C GLN A 56 16.46 23.90 -4.32
N ASP A 57 17.47 23.32 -4.96
CA ASP A 57 18.73 23.97 -5.23
C ASP A 57 19.29 23.50 -6.59
N VAL A 58 19.21 24.38 -7.57
CA VAL A 58 19.59 24.06 -8.96
C VAL A 58 21.06 23.68 -9.11
N ASP A 59 21.92 24.17 -8.20
CA ASP A 59 23.35 23.85 -8.21
C ASP A 59 23.62 22.39 -7.80
N ARG A 60 22.64 21.77 -7.13
CA ARG A 60 22.68 20.36 -6.68
C ARG A 60 21.91 19.40 -7.61
N ARG A 61 21.55 19.81 -8.81
CA ARG A 61 20.71 19.02 -9.74
C ARG A 61 21.41 17.75 -10.22
N ASN A 62 20.66 16.67 -10.30
CA ASN A 62 21.08 15.37 -10.87
C ASN A 62 22.38 14.81 -10.26
N LEU A 63 22.65 15.09 -8.99
CA LEU A 63 23.78 14.48 -8.30
C LEU A 63 23.52 12.98 -8.14
N PRO A 64 24.49 12.11 -8.45
CA PRO A 64 24.36 10.67 -8.24
C PRO A 64 24.34 10.34 -6.74
N ALA A 65 23.91 9.12 -6.43
CA ALA A 65 23.85 8.64 -5.05
C ALA A 65 25.22 8.64 -4.39
N LYS A 66 25.31 9.17 -3.16
CA LYS A 66 26.53 9.16 -2.37
C LYS A 66 26.23 8.82 -0.92
N ILE A 67 26.68 7.64 -0.49
CA ILE A 67 26.47 7.17 0.88
C ILE A 67 27.83 7.11 1.59
N PRO A 68 28.02 7.84 2.70
CA PRO A 68 29.24 7.77 3.50
C PRO A 68 29.55 6.33 3.88
N VAL A 69 30.82 5.93 3.81
CA VAL A 69 31.32 4.56 4.05
C VAL A 69 31.15 3.61 2.85
N LEU A 70 30.01 3.61 2.15
CA LEU A 70 29.80 2.80 0.95
C LEU A 70 30.50 3.39 -0.30
N ASP A 71 30.76 4.69 -0.28
CA ASP A 71 31.51 5.43 -1.31
C ASP A 71 32.96 4.91 -1.50
N LYS A 72 33.49 4.17 -0.53
CA LYS A 72 34.83 3.55 -0.56
C LYS A 72 34.87 2.17 -1.19
N ILE A 73 33.71 1.56 -1.52
CA ILE A 73 33.62 0.22 -2.09
C ILE A 73 33.54 0.30 -3.62
N PRO A 74 34.59 -0.11 -4.37
CA PRO A 74 34.80 0.24 -5.78
C PRO A 74 33.74 -0.27 -6.77
N PHE A 75 32.84 -1.20 -6.38
CA PHE A 75 31.83 -1.76 -7.28
C PHE A 75 30.39 -1.33 -6.93
N LEU A 76 30.22 -0.52 -5.89
CA LEU A 76 28.91 -0.01 -5.50
C LEU A 76 28.67 1.38 -6.12
N PRO A 77 27.49 1.66 -6.69
CA PRO A 77 27.18 2.92 -7.34
C PRO A 77 26.76 3.99 -6.32
N PHE A 78 27.51 4.13 -5.21
CA PHE A 78 27.24 5.07 -4.12
C PHE A 78 28.43 5.97 -3.82
N ASP A 79 29.28 6.17 -4.81
CA ASP A 79 30.52 6.94 -4.71
C ASP A 79 30.38 8.42 -5.11
N GLY A 80 29.24 8.82 -5.65
CA GLY A 80 29.01 10.18 -6.12
C GLY A 80 29.65 10.48 -7.47
N VAL A 81 30.09 9.44 -8.19
CA VAL A 81 30.70 9.58 -9.53
C VAL A 81 29.62 9.54 -10.60
N GLY A 82 29.64 10.51 -11.49
CA GLY A 82 28.75 10.57 -12.64
C GLY A 82 29.03 9.50 -13.71
N ALA A 83 28.11 9.37 -14.68
CA ALA A 83 28.29 8.45 -15.80
C ALA A 83 29.52 8.77 -16.68
N ASP A 84 30.05 9.96 -16.59
CA ASP A 84 31.27 10.44 -17.25
C ASP A 84 32.57 10.09 -16.48
N GLY A 85 32.46 9.39 -15.33
CA GLY A 85 33.56 9.01 -14.49
C GLY A 85 34.15 10.13 -13.62
N LYS A 86 33.48 11.29 -13.53
CA LYS A 86 33.91 12.41 -12.72
C LYS A 86 33.14 12.49 -11.40
N ASP A 87 33.77 13.01 -10.37
CA ASP A 87 33.13 13.29 -9.08
C ASP A 87 32.18 14.51 -9.24
N ALA A 88 30.89 14.21 -9.39
CA ALA A 88 29.85 15.22 -9.62
C ALA A 88 29.72 16.20 -8.46
N TYR A 89 30.04 15.77 -7.23
CA TYR A 89 29.97 16.63 -6.04
C TYR A 89 31.10 17.68 -6.02
N LYS A 90 32.29 17.31 -6.51
CA LYS A 90 33.41 18.26 -6.65
C LYS A 90 33.14 19.27 -7.76
N GLU A 91 32.58 18.84 -8.88
CA GLU A 91 32.22 19.74 -9.98
C GLU A 91 31.13 20.74 -9.57
N ALA A 92 30.12 20.29 -8.81
CA ALA A 92 29.05 21.13 -8.30
C ALA A 92 29.46 21.95 -7.05
N GLY A 93 30.64 21.70 -6.46
CA GLY A 93 31.08 22.37 -5.22
C GLY A 93 30.27 21.99 -3.97
N VAL A 94 29.57 20.85 -4.02
CA VAL A 94 28.67 20.37 -2.96
C VAL A 94 29.45 19.49 -1.97
N LYS A 95 29.32 19.79 -0.68
CA LYS A 95 29.99 19.04 0.41
C LYS A 95 29.09 18.03 1.09
N GLU A 96 27.79 18.18 0.95
CA GLU A 96 26.76 17.33 1.54
C GLU A 96 26.64 16.01 0.78
N ASN A 97 26.12 14.96 1.45
CA ASN A 97 25.94 13.67 0.82
C ASN A 97 24.45 13.40 0.63
N PHE A 98 24.03 13.12 -0.60
CA PHE A 98 22.66 12.74 -0.94
C PHE A 98 22.62 11.22 -1.17
N TRP A 99 22.02 10.47 -0.25
CA TRP A 99 22.10 9.02 -0.24
C TRP A 99 21.48 8.37 -1.47
N PHE A 100 20.38 8.94 -1.99
CA PHE A 100 19.77 8.52 -3.25
C PHE A 100 20.04 9.49 -4.39
N GLY A 101 20.92 10.46 -4.16
CA GLY A 101 21.17 11.55 -5.10
C GLY A 101 20.07 12.60 -5.08
N THR A 102 20.07 13.44 -6.11
CA THR A 102 19.12 14.54 -6.28
C THR A 102 18.39 14.47 -7.61
N ASP A 103 17.22 15.12 -7.67
CA ASP A 103 16.45 15.22 -8.91
C ASP A 103 16.86 16.43 -9.77
N GLN A 104 16.11 16.69 -10.85
CA GLN A 104 16.37 17.79 -11.78
C GLN A 104 16.25 19.20 -11.14
N LEU A 105 15.59 19.31 -9.99
CA LEU A 105 15.46 20.54 -9.22
C LEU A 105 16.41 20.58 -8.02
N GLY A 106 17.32 19.61 -7.90
CA GLY A 106 18.28 19.51 -6.81
C GLY A 106 17.68 19.06 -5.47
N ARG A 107 16.46 18.47 -5.48
CA ARG A 107 15.79 18.00 -4.26
C ARG A 107 16.31 16.63 -3.85
N ASP A 108 16.44 16.41 -2.55
CA ASP A 108 16.90 15.12 -1.99
C ASP A 108 15.93 13.98 -2.30
N LEU A 109 16.38 12.98 -3.06
CA LEU A 109 15.57 11.83 -3.44
C LEU A 109 15.31 10.89 -2.26
N TRP A 110 16.17 10.82 -1.26
CA TRP A 110 15.93 10.03 -0.05
C TRP A 110 14.72 10.57 0.72
N SER A 111 14.72 11.84 1.09
CA SER A 111 13.62 12.48 1.82
C SER A 111 12.32 12.41 1.04
N ARG A 112 12.36 12.63 -0.27
CA ARG A 112 11.19 12.54 -1.15
C ARG A 112 10.61 11.13 -1.25
N THR A 113 11.47 10.11 -1.31
CA THR A 113 11.02 8.71 -1.38
C THR A 113 10.24 8.32 -0.14
N TRP A 114 10.78 8.62 1.03
CA TRP A 114 10.11 8.24 2.28
C TRP A 114 8.91 9.13 2.61
N GLN A 115 8.94 10.40 2.26
CA GLN A 115 7.77 11.27 2.34
C GLN A 115 6.65 10.78 1.40
N GLY A 116 6.99 10.40 0.17
CA GLY A 116 6.05 9.78 -0.76
C GLY A 116 5.47 8.47 -0.24
N ALA A 117 6.29 7.65 0.43
CA ALA A 117 5.84 6.41 1.06
C ALA A 117 4.84 6.67 2.19
N GLN A 118 5.04 7.71 3.04
CA GLN A 118 4.05 8.12 4.06
C GLN A 118 2.71 8.46 3.43
N VAL A 119 2.72 9.29 2.39
CA VAL A 119 1.50 9.71 1.69
C VAL A 119 0.80 8.51 1.07
N SER A 120 1.54 7.62 0.41
CA SER A 120 0.99 6.42 -0.22
C SER A 120 0.38 5.45 0.81
N LEU A 121 1.05 5.23 1.94
CA LEU A 121 0.53 4.39 3.03
C LEU A 121 -0.73 5.00 3.64
N PHE A 122 -0.75 6.32 3.86
CA PHE A 122 -1.92 7.02 4.38
C PHE A 122 -3.12 6.87 3.44
N ILE A 123 -2.93 7.15 2.14
CA ILE A 123 -3.98 6.98 1.13
C ILE A 123 -4.47 5.54 1.12
N GLY A 124 -3.56 4.56 1.11
CA GLY A 124 -3.90 3.14 1.07
C GLY A 124 -4.72 2.68 2.28
N VAL A 125 -4.34 3.10 3.49
CA VAL A 125 -5.08 2.75 4.72
C VAL A 125 -6.47 3.38 4.73
N VAL A 126 -6.57 4.67 4.40
CA VAL A 126 -7.87 5.38 4.40
C VAL A 126 -8.79 4.83 3.31
N ALA A 127 -8.26 4.61 2.09
CA ALA A 127 -9.03 4.02 1.00
C ALA A 127 -9.53 2.61 1.38
N ALA A 128 -8.66 1.75 1.92
CA ALA A 128 -9.05 0.41 2.36
C ALA A 128 -10.13 0.43 3.45
N ALA A 129 -10.04 1.36 4.41
CA ALA A 129 -11.05 1.52 5.44
C ALA A 129 -12.41 1.93 4.85
N LEU A 130 -12.43 2.85 3.89
CA LEU A 130 -13.64 3.24 3.16
C LEU A 130 -14.22 2.08 2.35
N ASP A 131 -13.37 1.34 1.63
CA ASP A 131 -13.77 0.20 0.82
C ASP A 131 -14.40 -0.91 1.67
N ILE A 132 -13.82 -1.20 2.83
CA ILE A 132 -14.37 -2.16 3.78
C ILE A 132 -15.72 -1.65 4.31
N PHE A 133 -15.77 -0.41 4.77
CA PHE A 133 -16.99 0.15 5.35
C PHE A 133 -18.15 0.18 4.34
N ILE A 134 -17.93 0.78 3.18
CA ILE A 134 -18.95 0.89 2.13
C ILE A 134 -19.31 -0.49 1.57
N GLY A 135 -18.30 -1.31 1.26
CA GLY A 135 -18.48 -2.62 0.66
C GLY A 135 -19.23 -3.59 1.58
N VAL A 136 -18.86 -3.63 2.87
CA VAL A 136 -19.56 -4.50 3.85
C VAL A 136 -21.00 -4.05 4.05
N VAL A 137 -21.26 -2.76 4.21
CA VAL A 137 -22.64 -2.23 4.38
C VAL A 137 -23.47 -2.53 3.12
N TYR A 138 -22.95 -2.23 1.95
CA TYR A 138 -23.63 -2.50 0.68
C TYR A 138 -23.88 -3.99 0.47
N GLY A 139 -22.86 -4.81 0.63
CA GLY A 139 -22.97 -6.27 0.47
C GLY A 139 -23.88 -6.93 1.53
N ALA A 140 -23.87 -6.43 2.76
CA ALA A 140 -24.76 -6.92 3.80
C ALA A 140 -26.24 -6.59 3.49
N ILE A 141 -26.53 -5.39 3.00
CA ILE A 141 -27.89 -5.02 2.56
C ILE A 141 -28.32 -5.91 1.39
N SER A 142 -27.47 -6.06 0.38
CA SER A 142 -27.75 -6.91 -0.80
C SER A 142 -28.03 -8.35 -0.38
N GLY A 143 -27.17 -8.95 0.43
CA GLY A 143 -27.31 -10.33 0.87
C GLY A 143 -28.45 -10.55 1.87
N PHE A 144 -28.79 -9.56 2.70
CA PHE A 144 -29.87 -9.67 3.69
C PHE A 144 -31.28 -9.63 3.02
N PHE A 145 -31.49 -8.68 2.12
CA PHE A 145 -32.79 -8.56 1.44
C PHE A 145 -32.96 -9.55 0.28
N GLY A 146 -31.87 -9.92 -0.38
CA GLY A 146 -31.88 -10.89 -1.48
C GLY A 146 -32.82 -10.54 -2.64
N GLY A 147 -33.07 -11.53 -3.53
CA GLY A 147 -34.05 -11.43 -4.61
C GLY A 147 -33.90 -10.17 -5.48
N ARG A 148 -34.99 -9.44 -5.72
CA ARG A 148 -34.98 -8.25 -6.57
C ARG A 148 -34.07 -7.13 -6.07
N THR A 149 -33.89 -7.01 -4.76
CA THR A 149 -32.99 -5.99 -4.18
C THR A 149 -31.56 -6.31 -4.54
N ASP A 150 -31.15 -7.57 -4.37
CA ASP A 150 -29.80 -8.02 -4.77
C ASP A 150 -29.59 -7.82 -6.28
N ASP A 151 -30.56 -8.23 -7.13
CA ASP A 151 -30.46 -8.06 -8.58
C ASP A 151 -30.23 -6.59 -8.97
N VAL A 152 -30.97 -5.65 -8.38
CA VAL A 152 -30.80 -4.20 -8.66
C VAL A 152 -29.46 -3.71 -8.17
N MET A 153 -29.07 -4.10 -6.96
CA MET A 153 -27.79 -3.67 -6.38
C MET A 153 -26.60 -4.23 -7.18
N GLN A 154 -26.66 -5.47 -7.66
CA GLN A 154 -25.63 -6.03 -8.54
C GLN A 154 -25.56 -5.28 -9.89
N ARG A 155 -26.70 -4.87 -10.47
CA ARG A 155 -26.69 -4.04 -11.69
C ARG A 155 -26.02 -2.68 -11.48
N ILE A 156 -26.21 -2.06 -10.32
CA ILE A 156 -25.50 -0.82 -9.98
C ILE A 156 -23.99 -1.06 -9.92
N ILE A 157 -23.56 -2.15 -9.27
CA ILE A 157 -22.16 -2.54 -9.23
C ILE A 157 -21.58 -2.73 -10.64
N GLU A 158 -22.30 -3.45 -11.52
CA GLU A 158 -21.86 -3.71 -12.89
C GLU A 158 -21.66 -2.41 -13.69
N ILE A 159 -22.58 -1.45 -13.53
CA ILE A 159 -22.46 -0.14 -14.19
C ILE A 159 -21.23 0.61 -13.69
N ILE A 160 -21.04 0.69 -12.37
CA ILE A 160 -19.87 1.38 -11.78
C ILE A 160 -18.57 0.67 -12.16
N ALA A 161 -18.55 -0.66 -12.08
CA ALA A 161 -17.38 -1.47 -12.42
C ALA A 161 -16.96 -1.40 -13.90
N SER A 162 -17.89 -1.00 -14.79
CA SER A 162 -17.57 -0.81 -16.22
C SER A 162 -16.67 0.39 -16.46
N ILE A 163 -16.58 1.32 -15.52
CA ILE A 163 -15.74 2.52 -15.64
C ILE A 163 -14.34 2.18 -15.12
N PRO A 164 -13.28 2.28 -15.93
CA PRO A 164 -11.92 2.07 -15.46
C PRO A 164 -11.58 3.05 -14.32
N ASN A 165 -11.12 2.51 -13.18
CA ASN A 165 -10.81 3.31 -11.99
C ASN A 165 -9.82 4.46 -12.29
N LEU A 166 -8.82 4.21 -13.15
CA LEU A 166 -7.83 5.22 -13.54
C LEU A 166 -8.50 6.45 -14.18
N ILE A 167 -9.54 6.25 -15.00
CA ILE A 167 -10.27 7.35 -15.63
C ILE A 167 -10.99 8.19 -14.57
N VAL A 168 -11.60 7.54 -13.57
CA VAL A 168 -12.27 8.24 -12.45
C VAL A 168 -11.26 9.11 -11.70
N VAL A 169 -10.08 8.55 -11.35
CA VAL A 169 -9.03 9.30 -10.64
C VAL A 169 -8.55 10.50 -11.46
N ILE A 170 -8.29 10.32 -12.77
CA ILE A 170 -7.83 11.41 -13.65
C ILE A 170 -8.89 12.50 -13.74
N LEU A 171 -10.17 12.17 -13.92
CA LEU A 171 -11.26 13.14 -13.98
C LEU A 171 -11.40 13.91 -12.67
N PHE A 172 -11.28 13.23 -11.52
CA PHE A 172 -11.33 13.90 -10.22
C PHE A 172 -10.19 14.88 -10.03
N VAL A 173 -8.97 14.49 -10.37
CA VAL A 173 -7.80 15.38 -10.27
C VAL A 173 -7.88 16.55 -11.26
N LEU A 174 -8.56 16.36 -12.40
CA LEU A 174 -8.73 17.43 -13.39
C LEU A 174 -9.83 18.45 -12.99
N ILE A 175 -10.92 17.97 -12.37
CA ILE A 175 -12.07 18.81 -12.00
C ILE A 175 -11.84 19.50 -10.64
N PHE A 176 -11.27 18.76 -9.70
CA PHE A 176 -10.95 19.27 -8.37
C PHE A 176 -9.46 19.56 -8.27
N GLU A 177 -9.07 20.39 -7.32
CA GLU A 177 -7.65 20.64 -7.08
C GLU A 177 -6.93 19.35 -6.66
N PRO A 178 -5.70 19.11 -7.18
CA PRO A 178 -4.89 17.95 -6.79
C PRO A 178 -4.64 17.93 -5.28
N SER A 179 -5.22 16.95 -4.60
CA SER A 179 -5.03 16.77 -3.16
C SER A 179 -5.12 15.29 -2.78
N ILE A 180 -4.59 14.95 -1.60
CA ILE A 180 -4.70 13.59 -1.05
C ILE A 180 -6.18 13.19 -0.95
N TRP A 181 -7.04 14.10 -0.53
CA TRP A 181 -8.48 13.84 -0.38
C TRP A 181 -9.18 13.61 -1.72
N THR A 182 -8.79 14.34 -2.75
CA THR A 182 -9.33 14.14 -4.12
C THR A 182 -9.01 12.73 -4.61
N ILE A 183 -7.80 12.24 -4.38
CA ILE A 183 -7.40 10.88 -4.75
C ILE A 183 -8.20 9.84 -3.95
N ILE A 184 -8.30 10.01 -2.64
CA ILE A 184 -9.07 9.10 -1.76
C ILE A 184 -10.52 9.02 -2.19
N LEU A 185 -11.17 10.16 -2.45
CA LEU A 185 -12.56 10.20 -2.88
C LEU A 185 -12.74 9.53 -4.24
N ALA A 186 -11.84 9.76 -5.19
CA ALA A 186 -11.88 9.11 -6.49
C ALA A 186 -11.76 7.57 -6.36
N MET A 187 -10.85 7.08 -5.51
CA MET A 187 -10.70 5.65 -5.24
C MET A 187 -11.93 5.05 -4.56
N ALA A 188 -12.55 5.79 -3.65
CA ALA A 188 -13.74 5.34 -2.92
C ALA A 188 -15.00 5.16 -3.80
N ILE A 189 -15.00 5.64 -5.05
CA ILE A 189 -16.12 5.43 -5.97
C ILE A 189 -16.21 3.98 -6.45
N THR A 190 -15.08 3.34 -6.70
CA THR A 190 -15.02 2.00 -7.32
C THR A 190 -14.39 0.93 -6.44
N GLY A 191 -13.56 1.30 -5.45
CA GLY A 191 -12.76 0.39 -4.66
C GLY A 191 -13.58 -0.61 -3.82
N TRP A 192 -14.70 -0.14 -3.25
CA TRP A 192 -15.57 -0.93 -2.38
C TRP A 192 -16.27 -2.12 -3.06
N ILE A 193 -16.33 -2.14 -4.40
CA ILE A 193 -17.04 -3.17 -5.18
C ILE A 193 -16.54 -4.57 -4.87
N GLY A 194 -15.21 -4.75 -4.80
CA GLY A 194 -14.61 -6.03 -4.45
C GLY A 194 -15.08 -6.54 -3.09
N MET A 195 -15.08 -5.66 -2.09
CA MET A 195 -15.47 -6.00 -0.72
C MET A 195 -16.97 -6.28 -0.61
N SER A 196 -17.83 -5.59 -1.37
CA SER A 196 -19.26 -5.86 -1.38
C SER A 196 -19.58 -7.27 -1.87
N ARG A 197 -18.91 -7.76 -2.92
CA ARG A 197 -19.07 -9.13 -3.43
C ARG A 197 -18.65 -10.18 -2.40
N VAL A 198 -17.57 -9.94 -1.68
CA VAL A 198 -17.14 -10.81 -0.58
C VAL A 198 -18.20 -10.84 0.51
N ALA A 199 -18.74 -9.70 0.92
CA ALA A 199 -19.78 -9.62 1.95
C ALA A 199 -21.07 -10.37 1.54
N VAL A 200 -21.54 -10.23 0.29
CA VAL A 200 -22.69 -11.00 -0.24
C VAL A 200 -22.43 -12.50 -0.18
N SER A 201 -21.23 -12.95 -0.60
CA SER A 201 -20.87 -14.37 -0.58
C SER A 201 -20.92 -14.96 0.84
N TYR A 202 -20.44 -14.21 1.84
CA TYR A 202 -20.50 -14.65 3.24
C TYR A 202 -21.91 -14.74 3.81
N THR A 203 -22.82 -13.83 3.41
CA THR A 203 -24.22 -13.89 3.86
C THR A 203 -24.94 -15.09 3.28
N HIS A 204 -24.69 -15.45 2.03
CA HIS A 204 -25.27 -16.64 1.40
C HIS A 204 -24.73 -17.96 1.98
N LEU A 205 -23.44 -18.05 2.29
CA LEU A 205 -22.86 -19.24 2.92
C LEU A 205 -23.48 -19.52 4.27
N ARG A 206 -23.69 -18.51 5.12
CA ARG A 206 -24.36 -18.69 6.43
C ARG A 206 -25.84 -19.07 6.31
N ALA A 207 -26.53 -18.62 5.29
CA ALA A 207 -27.94 -18.99 5.07
C ALA A 207 -28.11 -20.47 4.70
N HIS A 208 -27.06 -21.13 4.20
CA HIS A 208 -27.05 -22.56 3.87
C HIS A 208 -26.47 -23.46 4.96
N GLU A 209 -25.91 -22.91 6.04
CA GLU A 209 -25.57 -23.68 7.22
C GLU A 209 -26.86 -24.04 7.95
N THR A 210 -27.38 -25.25 7.67
CA THR A 210 -28.56 -25.80 8.36
C THR A 210 -28.23 -26.03 9.84
N PRO A 211 -29.24 -25.95 10.76
CA PRO A 211 -29.05 -26.11 12.21
C PRO A 211 -28.52 -27.52 12.63
N GLU A 212 -28.35 -28.41 11.71
CA GLU A 212 -27.87 -29.80 11.94
C GLU A 212 -26.35 -29.89 12.19
N HIS A 213 -25.64 -28.77 12.09
CA HIS A 213 -24.18 -28.68 12.33
C HIS A 213 -23.79 -27.78 13.50
N LEU A 214 -24.76 -27.36 14.34
CA LEU A 214 -24.55 -26.68 15.63
C LEU A 214 -24.65 -27.69 16.80
#